data_0fb5aa43238e1e29b301ddeaa8767446
#
_entry.id   0fb5aa43238e1e29b301ddeaa8767446
#
_cell.length_a   1.000
_cell.length_b   1.000
_cell.length_c   1.000
_cell.angle_alpha   90.00
_cell.angle_beta   90.00
_cell.angle_gamma   90.00
#
_symmetry.space_group_name_H-M   'P 1'
#
loop_
_entity.id
_entity.type
_entity.pdbx_description
1 polymer ?
#
loop_
_entity_poly.entity_id
_entity_poly.type
_entity_poly.pdbx_seq_one_letter_code
_entity_poly.pdbx_strand_id
1 'polypeptide(L)'
;MSKETDIRIGLAAAFVTSVVVTGVSADPIGGKNLAEKWCVECHGIRADRLSPNLAAPTFPELAAEPSITKYSLRALLRSPHETMPHITFTPDQMDDIINYIMSLKPRH
;
A
#
# COMPACT_ATOMS: atom_id res chain seq x y z
N MET A 1 22.78 67.22 -22.82
CA MET A 1 22.20 66.16 -23.60
C MET A 1 22.30 64.88 -22.80
N SER A 2 21.24 64.51 -22.08
CA SER A 2 21.15 63.29 -21.33
C SER A 2 20.69 62.19 -22.28
N LYS A 3 21.54 61.19 -22.50
CA LYS A 3 21.11 59.99 -23.19
C LYS A 3 20.43 59.13 -22.10
N GLU A 4 19.12 59.10 -22.13
CA GLU A 4 18.37 58.13 -21.36
C GLU A 4 18.60 56.75 -21.96
N THR A 5 19.34 55.94 -21.23
CA THR A 5 19.50 54.55 -21.58
C THR A 5 18.29 53.83 -21.04
N ASP A 6 17.33 53.56 -21.90
CA ASP A 6 16.21 52.70 -21.60
C ASP A 6 16.71 51.26 -21.35
N ILE A 7 16.96 50.94 -20.10
CA ILE A 7 17.20 49.58 -19.70
C ILE A 7 15.83 48.91 -19.65
N ARG A 8 15.46 48.27 -20.74
CA ARG A 8 14.33 47.34 -20.73
C ARG A 8 14.78 46.09 -20.00
N ILE A 9 14.47 46.02 -18.71
CA ILE A 9 14.57 44.80 -17.94
C ILE A 9 13.48 43.87 -18.42
N GLY A 10 13.83 42.96 -19.29
CA GLY A 10 12.93 41.87 -19.69
C GLY A 10 12.73 40.96 -18.47
N LEU A 11 11.56 41.03 -17.86
CA LEU A 11 11.10 40.06 -16.89
C LEU A 11 10.90 38.74 -17.66
N ALA A 12 11.92 37.91 -17.64
CA ALA A 12 11.76 36.50 -18.03
C ALA A 12 10.93 35.83 -16.94
N ALA A 13 9.64 35.65 -17.20
CA ALA A 13 8.82 34.81 -16.33
C ALA A 13 9.28 33.37 -16.49
N ALA A 14 10.05 32.90 -15.51
CA ALA A 14 10.36 31.48 -15.42
C ALA A 14 9.10 30.76 -14.97
N PHE A 15 8.43 30.08 -15.90
CA PHE A 15 7.35 29.16 -15.56
C PHE A 15 7.99 27.93 -14.91
N VAL A 16 7.95 27.88 -13.58
CA VAL A 16 8.29 26.65 -12.85
C VAL A 16 7.08 25.75 -12.99
N THR A 17 7.12 24.85 -13.94
CA THR A 17 6.15 23.74 -14.01
C THR A 17 6.41 22.82 -12.83
N SER A 18 5.63 23.00 -11.77
CA SER A 18 5.62 22.05 -10.66
C SER A 18 5.03 20.74 -11.18
N VAL A 19 5.90 19.76 -11.39
CA VAL A 19 5.46 18.39 -11.65
C VAL A 19 4.89 17.86 -10.33
N VAL A 20 3.57 17.86 -10.24
CA VAL A 20 2.89 17.16 -9.12
C VAL A 20 3.05 15.67 -9.41
N VAL A 21 4.02 15.05 -8.75
CA VAL A 21 4.11 13.59 -8.71
C VAL A 21 2.97 13.11 -7.80
N THR A 22 1.84 12.75 -8.40
CA THR A 22 0.80 12.03 -7.71
C THR A 22 1.35 10.64 -7.41
N GLY A 23 1.91 10.46 -6.21
CA GLY A 23 2.27 9.13 -5.72
C GLY A 23 1.01 8.28 -5.68
N VAL A 24 1.00 7.15 -6.39
CA VAL A 24 -0.05 6.14 -6.24
C VAL A 24 0.09 5.58 -4.83
N SER A 25 -0.74 6.05 -3.91
CA SER A 25 -0.86 5.47 -2.57
C SER A 25 -1.59 4.15 -2.70
N ALA A 26 -1.03 3.08 -2.10
CA ALA A 26 -1.74 1.82 -1.96
C ALA A 26 -3.04 2.04 -1.17
N ASP A 27 -4.13 1.43 -1.64
CA ASP A 27 -5.47 1.64 -1.12
C ASP A 27 -5.86 0.55 -0.10
N PRO A 28 -5.95 0.87 1.21
CA PRO A 28 -6.38 -0.10 2.22
C PRO A 28 -7.83 -0.58 2.03
N ILE A 29 -8.69 0.23 1.44
CA ILE A 29 -10.08 -0.16 1.14
C ILE A 29 -10.09 -1.17 0.00
N GLY A 30 -9.34 -0.94 -1.04
CA GLY A 30 -9.13 -1.91 -2.12
C GLY A 30 -8.53 -3.21 -1.61
N GLY A 31 -7.57 -3.14 -0.71
CA GLY A 31 -6.95 -4.29 -0.05
C GLY A 31 -7.95 -5.10 0.79
N LYS A 32 -8.83 -4.43 1.53
CA LYS A 32 -9.91 -5.08 2.26
C LYS A 32 -10.85 -5.84 1.32
N ASN A 33 -11.26 -5.22 0.23
CA ASN A 33 -12.16 -5.84 -0.75
C ASN A 33 -11.51 -7.07 -1.40
N LEU A 34 -10.22 -7.02 -1.70
CA LEU A 34 -9.47 -8.17 -2.21
C LEU A 34 -9.38 -9.30 -1.17
N ALA A 35 -9.14 -8.95 0.10
CA ALA A 35 -9.10 -9.92 1.20
C ALA A 35 -10.46 -10.60 1.41
N GLU A 36 -11.56 -9.87 1.35
CA GLU A 36 -12.92 -10.41 1.43
C GLU A 36 -13.22 -11.38 0.29
N LYS A 37 -12.64 -11.15 -0.86
CA LYS A 37 -12.81 -12.01 -2.02
C LYS A 37 -11.95 -13.27 -1.99
N TRP A 38 -10.71 -13.18 -1.53
CA TRP A 38 -9.71 -14.22 -1.73
C TRP A 38 -9.15 -14.87 -0.45
N CYS A 39 -9.26 -14.19 0.70
CA CYS A 39 -8.55 -14.59 1.92
C CYS A 39 -9.50 -15.05 3.04
N VAL A 40 -10.74 -14.60 3.01
CA VAL A 40 -11.71 -14.78 4.11
C VAL A 40 -12.11 -16.22 4.38
N GLU A 41 -11.97 -17.12 3.41
CA GLU A 41 -12.29 -18.53 3.60
C GLU A 41 -11.36 -19.23 4.61
N CYS A 42 -10.13 -18.76 4.73
CA CYS A 42 -9.13 -19.32 5.63
C CYS A 42 -8.69 -18.36 6.73
N HIS A 43 -8.62 -17.08 6.47
CA HIS A 43 -8.10 -16.06 7.38
C HIS A 43 -9.20 -15.21 8.00
N GLY A 44 -9.09 -14.91 9.30
CA GLY A 44 -9.79 -13.80 9.92
C GLY A 44 -9.17 -12.49 9.42
N ILE A 45 -9.92 -11.72 8.64
CA ILE A 45 -9.41 -10.52 7.99
C ILE A 45 -9.77 -9.23 8.72
N ARG A 46 -10.44 -9.31 9.85
CA ARG A 46 -10.86 -8.18 10.69
C ARG A 46 -10.42 -8.40 12.13
N ALA A 47 -10.37 -7.32 12.92
CA ALA A 47 -9.96 -7.35 14.31
C ALA A 47 -10.87 -8.23 15.20
N ASP A 48 -12.13 -8.40 14.85
CA ASP A 48 -13.16 -9.10 15.62
C ASP A 48 -13.46 -10.53 15.10
N ARG A 49 -12.66 -11.03 14.16
CA ARG A 49 -12.91 -12.33 13.51
C ARG A 49 -11.78 -13.31 13.73
N LEU A 50 -12.15 -14.50 14.14
CA LEU A 50 -11.25 -15.65 14.12
C LEU A 50 -11.08 -16.18 12.68
N SER A 51 -9.98 -16.86 12.43
CA SER A 51 -9.77 -17.54 11.17
C SER A 51 -10.68 -18.80 11.10
N PRO A 52 -11.42 -18.99 10.00
CA PRO A 52 -12.16 -20.25 9.79
C PRO A 52 -11.24 -21.47 9.79
N ASN A 53 -10.04 -21.33 9.21
CA ASN A 53 -8.97 -22.29 9.35
C ASN A 53 -8.08 -21.86 10.52
N LEU A 54 -8.10 -22.60 11.63
CA LEU A 54 -7.34 -22.25 12.83
C LEU A 54 -5.82 -22.30 12.64
N ALA A 55 -5.33 -22.99 11.60
CA ALA A 55 -3.91 -22.98 11.24
C ALA A 55 -3.49 -21.72 10.48
N ALA A 56 -4.47 -20.97 9.91
CA ALA A 56 -4.20 -19.71 9.23
C ALA A 56 -4.22 -18.56 10.24
N PRO A 57 -3.14 -17.77 10.37
CA PRO A 57 -3.14 -16.62 11.25
C PRO A 57 -4.17 -15.58 10.80
N THR A 58 -4.75 -14.86 11.75
CA THR A 58 -5.59 -13.70 11.44
C THR A 58 -4.73 -12.56 10.88
N PHE A 59 -5.31 -11.66 10.14
CA PHE A 59 -4.59 -10.49 9.65
C PHE A 59 -4.11 -9.56 10.79
N PRO A 60 -4.87 -9.35 11.87
CA PRO A 60 -4.36 -8.64 13.04
C PRO A 60 -3.16 -9.31 13.70
N GLU A 61 -3.13 -10.64 13.78
CA GLU A 61 -1.97 -11.38 14.30
C GLU A 61 -0.75 -11.18 13.41
N LEU A 62 -0.90 -11.26 12.09
CA LEU A 62 0.18 -10.97 11.15
C LEU A 62 0.70 -9.55 11.31
N ALA A 63 -0.19 -8.58 11.44
CA ALA A 63 0.18 -7.18 11.60
C ALA A 63 0.90 -6.90 12.94
N ALA A 64 0.57 -7.64 13.99
CA ALA A 64 1.16 -7.50 15.32
C ALA A 64 2.53 -8.19 15.45
N GLU A 65 2.83 -9.16 14.61
CA GLU A 65 4.08 -9.93 14.67
C GLU A 65 5.27 -9.07 14.21
N PRO A 66 6.28 -8.79 15.07
CA PRO A 66 7.38 -7.89 14.72
C PRO A 66 8.22 -8.35 13.53
N SER A 67 8.29 -9.66 13.28
CA SER A 67 9.02 -10.22 12.14
C SER A 67 8.29 -10.06 10.81
N ILE A 68 7.00 -9.76 10.84
CA ILE A 68 6.20 -9.53 9.64
C ILE A 68 6.35 -8.08 9.18
N THR A 69 6.90 -7.92 8.01
CA THR A 69 7.12 -6.64 7.34
C THR A 69 6.37 -6.61 6.01
N LYS A 70 6.25 -5.44 5.41
CA LYS A 70 5.71 -5.33 4.04
C LYS A 70 6.50 -6.19 3.05
N TYR A 71 7.81 -6.30 3.22
CA TYR A 71 8.67 -7.14 2.36
C TYR A 71 8.40 -8.62 2.55
N SER A 72 8.29 -9.08 3.80
CA SER A 72 7.99 -10.49 4.08
C SER A 72 6.59 -10.89 3.61
N LEU A 73 5.60 -10.02 3.75
CA LEU A 73 4.26 -10.24 3.21
C LEU A 73 4.27 -10.31 1.68
N ARG A 74 5.05 -9.47 1.03
CA ARG A 74 5.19 -9.51 -0.43
C ARG A 74 5.83 -10.81 -0.89
N ALA A 75 6.88 -11.28 -0.21
CA ALA A 75 7.51 -12.56 -0.51
C ALA A 75 6.53 -13.72 -0.30
N LEU A 76 5.76 -13.69 0.78
CA LEU A 76 4.75 -14.69 1.09
C LEU A 76 3.63 -14.77 0.03
N LEU A 77 3.14 -13.61 -0.43
CA LEU A 77 2.10 -13.55 -1.46
C LEU A 77 2.60 -14.01 -2.84
N ARG A 78 3.89 -13.86 -3.11
CA ARG A 78 4.52 -14.37 -4.34
C ARG A 78 4.82 -15.85 -4.31
N SER A 79 5.14 -16.38 -3.14
CA SER A 79 5.50 -17.78 -2.91
C SER A 79 4.75 -18.30 -1.69
N PRO A 80 3.43 -18.52 -1.80
CA PRO A 80 2.62 -18.95 -0.68
C PRO A 80 3.07 -20.32 -0.18
N HIS A 81 2.89 -20.59 1.14
CA HIS A 81 3.14 -21.88 1.71
C HIS A 81 2.15 -22.97 1.21
N GLU A 82 2.47 -24.22 1.42
CA GLU A 82 1.80 -25.39 0.79
C GLU A 82 0.27 -25.41 0.91
N THR A 83 -0.29 -24.91 2.00
CA THR A 83 -1.74 -24.96 2.27
C THR A 83 -2.49 -23.72 1.77
N MET A 84 -1.78 -22.67 1.38
CA MET A 84 -2.37 -21.45 0.87
C MET A 84 -2.51 -21.52 -0.65
N PRO A 85 -3.70 -21.31 -1.23
CA PRO A 85 -3.88 -21.31 -2.68
C PRO A 85 -2.98 -20.27 -3.36
N HIS A 86 -2.42 -20.64 -4.51
CA HIS A 86 -1.65 -19.70 -5.32
C HIS A 86 -2.58 -18.80 -6.11
N ILE A 87 -2.74 -17.58 -5.66
CA ILE A 87 -3.51 -16.53 -6.33
C ILE A 87 -2.53 -15.52 -6.92
N THR A 88 -2.64 -15.29 -8.21
CA THR A 88 -1.79 -14.28 -8.87
C THR A 88 -2.40 -12.90 -8.70
N PHE A 89 -1.71 -12.05 -7.97
CA PHE A 89 -2.06 -10.64 -7.80
C PHE A 89 -1.17 -9.76 -8.66
N THR A 90 -1.72 -8.67 -9.19
CA THR A 90 -0.89 -7.60 -9.75
C THR A 90 -0.05 -6.96 -8.64
N PRO A 91 1.07 -6.28 -8.97
CA PRO A 91 1.86 -5.55 -7.97
C PRO A 91 1.02 -4.56 -7.14
N ASP A 92 0.11 -3.84 -7.78
CA ASP A 92 -0.78 -2.87 -7.11
C ASP A 92 -1.77 -3.56 -6.17
N GLN A 93 -2.39 -4.66 -6.60
CA GLN A 93 -3.27 -5.46 -5.74
C GLN A 93 -2.53 -6.01 -4.53
N MET A 94 -1.29 -6.45 -4.73
CA MET A 94 -0.44 -6.94 -3.66
C MET A 94 -0.12 -5.85 -2.64
N ASP A 95 0.20 -4.65 -3.12
CA ASP A 95 0.43 -3.48 -2.26
C ASP A 95 -0.82 -3.10 -1.47
N ASP A 96 -1.99 -3.13 -2.09
CA ASP A 96 -3.27 -2.85 -1.45
C ASP A 96 -3.56 -3.84 -0.31
N ILE A 97 -3.40 -5.15 -0.57
CA ILE A 97 -3.58 -6.19 0.45
C ILE A 97 -2.58 -6.00 1.61
N ILE A 98 -1.31 -5.78 1.32
CA ILE A 98 -0.26 -5.58 2.33
C ILE A 98 -0.57 -4.36 3.19
N ASN A 99 -0.97 -3.25 2.59
CA ASN A 99 -1.33 -2.05 3.35
C ASN A 99 -2.58 -2.27 4.20
N TYR A 100 -3.56 -3.01 3.71
CA TYR A 100 -4.71 -3.39 4.52
C TYR A 100 -4.29 -4.23 5.74
N ILE A 101 -3.50 -5.28 5.56
CA ILE A 101 -2.98 -6.09 6.67
C ILE A 101 -2.26 -5.20 7.69
N MET A 102 -1.33 -4.38 7.23
CA MET A 102 -0.54 -3.53 8.13
C MET A 102 -1.36 -2.44 8.82
N SER A 103 -2.49 -2.05 8.25
CA SER A 103 -3.44 -1.11 8.87
C SER A 103 -4.13 -1.68 10.11
N LEU A 104 -4.15 -3.00 10.25
CA LEU A 104 -4.75 -3.70 11.39
C LEU A 104 -3.80 -3.83 12.59
N LYS A 105 -2.59 -3.29 12.48
CA LYS A 105 -1.65 -3.27 13.60
C LYS A 105 -2.23 -2.51 14.78
N PRO A 106 -2.27 -3.12 15.98
CA PRO A 106 -2.75 -2.43 17.17
C PRO A 106 -1.97 -1.13 17.41
N ARG A 107 -2.68 -0.07 17.70
CA ARG A 107 -2.08 1.19 18.14
C ARG A 107 -1.88 1.11 19.65
N HIS A 108 -0.66 1.32 20.07
CA HIS A 108 -0.32 1.44 21.48
C HIS A 108 -0.40 2.91 21.92
#